data_f724df52e3ce7ced646b3665f225ec74
#
_entry.id   f724df52e3ce7ced646b3665f225ec74
#
_cell.length_a   1.000
_cell.length_b   1.000
_cell.length_c   1.000
_cell.angle_alpha   90.00
_cell.angle_beta   90.00
_cell.angle_gamma   90.00
#
_symmetry.space_group_name_H-M   'P 1'
#
loop_
_entity.id
_entity.type
_entity.pdbx_description
1 polymer ?
#
loop_
_entity_poly.entity_id
_entity_poly.type
_entity_poly.pdbx_seq_one_letter_code
_entity_poly.pdbx_strand_id
1 'polypeptide(L)' 'MRSLVFKTNINCNNCIRSVTGFLNEVGSIEKWEVDIENPDKLLTVQGEQVTLEEVVNAVEEAGFDIEAVER' A
#
# COMPACT_ATOMS: atom_id res chain seq x y z
N MET A 1 3.29 -12.72 -11.58
CA MET A 1 3.39 -11.60 -10.62
C MET A 1 2.03 -11.30 -10.02
N ARG A 2 1.98 -11.11 -8.72
CA ARG A 2 0.71 -10.82 -8.04
C ARG A 2 0.50 -9.33 -7.92
N SER A 3 -0.73 -8.91 -8.07
CA SER A 3 -1.13 -7.52 -7.85
C SER A 3 -2.20 -7.48 -6.78
N LEU A 4 -2.00 -6.64 -5.79
CA LEU A 4 -2.96 -6.45 -4.70
C LEU A 4 -3.38 -4.99 -4.68
N VAL A 5 -4.67 -4.75 -4.52
CA VAL A 5 -5.22 -3.41 -4.48
C VAL A 5 -5.87 -3.18 -3.12
N PHE A 6 -5.59 -2.01 -2.53
CA PHE A 6 -6.09 -1.65 -1.22
C PHE A 6 -6.70 -0.27 -1.24
N LYS A 7 -7.72 -0.08 -0.43
CA LYS A 7 -8.32 1.22 -0.21
C LYS A 7 -7.69 1.81 1.05
N THR A 8 -7.19 3.03 0.96
CA THR A 8 -6.49 3.66 2.07
C THR A 8 -6.97 5.08 2.29
N ASN A 9 -6.43 5.73 3.33
CA ASN A 9 -6.66 7.15 3.55
C ASN A 9 -5.40 7.98 3.28
N ILE A 10 -4.49 7.44 2.49
CA ILE A 10 -3.27 8.15 2.09
C ILE A 10 -3.65 9.18 1.04
N ASN A 11 -3.71 10.46 1.44
CA ASN A 11 -4.26 11.49 0.56
C ASN A 11 -3.36 12.70 0.34
N CYS A 12 -2.09 12.60 0.68
CA CYS A 12 -1.16 13.70 0.45
C CYS A 12 0.26 13.17 0.22
N ASN A 13 1.12 14.05 -0.34
CA ASN A 13 2.49 13.65 -0.63
C ASN A 13 3.29 13.31 0.63
N ASN A 14 3.05 14.02 1.71
CA ASN A 14 3.71 13.72 2.97
C ASN A 14 3.32 12.35 3.49
N CYS A 15 2.07 11.97 3.30
CA CYS A 15 1.58 10.66 3.68
C CYS A 15 2.27 9.58 2.86
N ILE A 16 2.43 9.82 1.56
CA ILE A 16 3.13 8.88 0.68
C ILE A 16 4.57 8.70 1.16
N ARG A 17 5.23 9.77 1.53
CA ARG A 17 6.60 9.69 2.06
C ARG A 17 6.68 8.85 3.33
N SER A 18 5.68 8.99 4.20
CA SER A 18 5.65 8.22 5.44
C SER A 18 5.55 6.73 5.16
N VAL A 19 4.67 6.32 4.24
CA VAL A 19 4.51 4.90 3.96
C VAL A 19 5.66 4.36 3.09
N THR A 20 6.37 5.21 2.37
CA THR A 20 7.45 4.77 1.48
C THR A 20 8.49 3.95 2.24
N GLY A 21 8.93 4.45 3.39
CA GLY A 21 9.91 3.74 4.20
C GLY A 21 9.41 2.38 4.65
N PHE A 22 8.16 2.32 5.08
CA PHE A 22 7.58 1.07 5.55
C PHE A 22 7.38 0.06 4.43
N LEU A 23 6.88 0.52 3.30
CA LEU A 23 6.65 -0.37 2.16
C LEU A 23 7.96 -0.87 1.54
N ASN A 24 8.97 -0.02 1.51
CA ASN A 24 10.26 -0.41 0.96
C ASN A 24 10.98 -1.44 1.84
N GLU A 25 10.62 -1.54 3.10
CA GLU A 25 11.17 -2.55 3.99
C GLU A 25 10.56 -3.92 3.78
N VAL A 26 9.43 -4.00 3.08
CA VAL A 26 8.79 -5.27 2.79
C VAL A 26 9.48 -5.86 1.56
N GLY A 27 10.34 -6.84 1.77
CA GLY A 27 11.15 -7.40 0.69
C GLY A 27 10.38 -8.09 -0.40
N SER A 28 9.16 -8.53 -0.12
CA SER A 28 8.33 -9.20 -1.11
C SER A 28 7.61 -8.23 -2.05
N ILE A 29 7.59 -6.94 -1.73
CA ILE A 29 7.01 -5.92 -2.60
C ILE A 29 8.04 -5.51 -3.64
N GLU A 30 7.73 -5.71 -4.91
CA GLU A 30 8.62 -5.30 -6.00
C GLU A 30 8.29 -3.92 -6.50
N LYS A 31 7.01 -3.56 -6.47
CA LYS A 31 6.56 -2.25 -6.93
C LYS A 31 5.26 -1.89 -6.22
N TRP A 32 5.08 -0.61 -5.94
CA TRP A 32 3.84 -0.13 -5.35
C TRP A 32 3.55 1.29 -5.83
N GLU A 33 2.27 1.65 -5.79
CA GLU A 33 1.83 2.95 -6.28
C GLU A 33 0.55 3.35 -5.54
N VAL A 34 0.41 4.63 -5.26
CA VAL A 34 -0.79 5.17 -4.62
C VAL A 34 -1.45 6.16 -5.58
N ASP A 35 -2.73 5.93 -5.85
CA ASP A 35 -3.52 6.82 -6.70
C ASP A 35 -4.29 7.78 -5.80
N ILE A 36 -3.70 8.94 -5.54
CA ILE A 36 -4.33 9.93 -4.65
C ILE A 36 -5.43 10.74 -5.32
N GLU A 37 -5.53 10.65 -6.64
CA GLU A 37 -6.62 11.32 -7.37
C GLU A 37 -7.91 10.54 -7.28
N ASN A 38 -7.83 9.26 -6.97
CA ASN A 38 -9.01 8.42 -6.78
C ASN A 38 -9.61 8.71 -5.41
N PRO A 39 -10.94 8.86 -5.30
CA PRO A 39 -11.58 9.09 -4.01
C PRO A 39 -11.26 8.05 -2.96
N ASP A 40 -11.00 6.82 -3.40
CA ASP A 40 -10.67 5.73 -2.50
C ASP A 40 -9.19 5.65 -2.15
N LYS A 41 -8.36 6.51 -2.74
CA LYS A 41 -6.92 6.53 -2.49
C LYS A 41 -6.33 5.13 -2.61
N LEU A 42 -6.46 4.55 -3.78
CA LEU A 42 -6.07 3.15 -3.98
C LEU A 42 -4.56 2.95 -3.97
N LEU A 43 -4.14 1.96 -3.21
CA LEU A 43 -2.75 1.52 -3.18
C LEU A 43 -2.66 0.20 -3.96
N THR A 44 -1.84 0.19 -4.98
CA THR A 44 -1.59 -1.02 -5.76
C THR A 44 -0.18 -1.52 -5.45
N VAL A 45 -0.08 -2.80 -5.10
CA VAL A 45 1.19 -3.42 -4.74
C VAL A 45 1.42 -4.62 -5.64
N GLN A 46 2.64 -4.77 -6.15
CA GLN A 46 3.00 -5.88 -7.03
C GLN A 46 4.21 -6.62 -6.47
N GLY A 47 4.19 -7.94 -6.60
CA GLY A 47 5.28 -8.78 -6.18
C GLY A 47 4.89 -10.23 -6.33
N GLU A 48 5.87 -11.13 -6.42
CA GLU A 48 5.58 -12.55 -6.59
C GLU A 48 5.14 -13.23 -5.31
N GLN A 49 5.67 -12.80 -4.18
CA GLN A 49 5.39 -13.42 -2.89
C GLN A 49 4.72 -12.49 -1.90
N VAL A 50 4.27 -11.34 -2.37
CA VAL A 50 3.64 -10.36 -1.49
C VAL A 50 2.29 -10.89 -0.98
N THR A 51 1.99 -10.62 0.29
CA THR A 51 0.72 -11.02 0.91
C THR A 51 -0.03 -9.79 1.41
N LEU A 52 -1.34 -9.96 1.58
CA LEU A 52 -2.18 -8.91 2.12
C LEU A 52 -1.69 -8.45 3.49
N GLU A 53 -1.34 -9.41 4.35
CA GLU A 53 -0.93 -9.09 5.70
C GLU A 53 0.31 -8.21 5.76
N GLU A 54 1.27 -8.48 4.89
CA GLU A 54 2.50 -7.69 4.88
C GLU A 54 2.22 -6.23 4.55
N VAL A 55 1.36 -6.00 3.55
CA VAL A 55 1.03 -4.65 3.14
C VAL A 55 0.19 -3.95 4.20
N VAL A 56 -0.81 -4.64 4.73
CA VAL A 56 -1.67 -4.08 5.78
C VAL A 56 -0.84 -3.68 6.99
N ASN A 57 0.04 -4.56 7.44
CA ASN A 57 0.88 -4.27 8.60
C ASN A 57 1.79 -3.07 8.37
N ALA A 58 2.38 -2.99 7.18
CA ALA A 58 3.28 -1.88 6.86
C ALA A 58 2.54 -0.54 6.89
N VAL A 59 1.37 -0.48 6.28
CA VAL A 59 0.59 0.76 6.22
C VAL A 59 0.06 1.13 7.61
N GLU A 60 -0.40 0.16 8.37
CA GLU A 60 -0.90 0.43 9.72
C GLU A 60 0.20 0.91 10.64
N GLU A 61 1.40 0.38 10.50
CA GLU A 61 2.54 0.84 11.29
C GLU A 61 2.91 2.29 10.95
N ALA A 62 2.65 2.70 9.72
CA ALA A 62 2.86 4.07 9.30
C ALA A 62 1.78 5.01 9.83
N GLY A 63 0.70 4.46 10.42
CA GLY A 63 -0.36 5.26 11.02
C GLY A 63 -1.53 5.56 10.10
N PHE A 64 -1.72 4.77 9.04
CA PHE A 64 -2.81 4.97 8.09
C PHE A 64 -3.80 3.83 8.13
N ASP A 65 -5.01 4.10 7.65
CA ASP A 65 -6.03 3.07 7.51
C ASP A 65 -5.86 2.38 6.17
N ILE A 66 -6.14 1.09 6.14
CA ILE A 66 -6.02 0.31 4.91
C ILE A 66 -7.06 -0.80 4.92
N GLU A 67 -7.63 -1.07 3.75
CA GLU A 67 -8.62 -2.11 3.59
C GLU A 67 -8.38 -2.81 2.26
N ALA A 68 -8.34 -4.13 2.28
CA ALA A 68 -8.13 -4.89 1.05
C ALA A 68 -9.35 -4.78 0.14
N VAL A 69 -9.09 -4.52 -1.13
CA VAL A 69 -10.13 -4.49 -2.15
C VAL A 69 -10.01 -5.76 -2.95
N GLU A 70 -11.00 -6.62 -2.85
CA GLU A 70 -11.00 -7.87 -3.58
C GLU A 70 -11.52 -7.70 -4.98
N ARG A 71 -10.90 -8.40 -5.89
CA ARG A 71 -11.26 -8.36 -7.29
C ARG A 71 -11.40 -9.77 -7.83
#